data_7b7510c6d8d71f56a2ab7200bb948b33
#
_entry.id   7b7510c6d8d71f56a2ab7200bb948b33
#
_cell.length_a   1.000
_cell.length_b   1.000
_cell.length_c   1.000
_cell.angle_alpha   90.00
_cell.angle_beta   90.00
_cell.angle_gamma   90.00
#
_symmetry.space_group_name_H-M   'P 1'
#
loop_
_entity.id
_entity.type
_entity.pdbx_description
1 polymer ?
#
loop_
_entity_poly.entity_id
_entity_poly.type
_entity_poly.pdbx_seq_one_letter_code
_entity_poly.pdbx_strand_id
1 'polypeptide(L)'
;MKNYIPATFLLTLIVVGVLMGLYFLPSMSVGGKPLRKVDLLADIRPDVEEEVCDSDTIVLPPPVKPIFVDTCKTGITCIEDYSDSTMRGMKHFYEALSKVKTMKRPVRIAYFGDSFIEADIFTADLREMLQQEFGGCGVGYVPVTSSISGYRPTVRHTFGGWSSHSSNDSVGFDKMQQDISGHYFFSREGAYVQLKGQSKYASRLDTCEVSTFYFLNKGFAAVRSKVNNAAEGELHEEVGTGGVQAVSYTHLRAHETVLD
;
A
#
# COMPACT_ATOMS: atom_id res chain seq x y z
N MET A 1 8.66 39.45 -21.67
CA MET A 1 8.21 38.07 -21.38
C MET A 1 8.03 37.38 -22.72
N LYS A 2 8.69 36.23 -22.94
CA LYS A 2 8.48 35.42 -24.16
C LYS A 2 7.09 34.80 -24.12
N ASN A 3 6.31 35.00 -25.16
CA ASN A 3 4.98 34.41 -25.26
C ASN A 3 5.10 32.96 -25.77
N TYR A 4 4.87 32.00 -24.88
CA TYR A 4 4.97 30.56 -25.18
C TYR A 4 3.64 29.95 -25.67
N ILE A 5 2.54 30.72 -25.70
CA ILE A 5 1.22 30.23 -26.08
C ILE A 5 1.21 29.55 -27.46
N PRO A 6 1.80 30.14 -28.53
CA PRO A 6 1.77 29.50 -29.84
C PRO A 6 2.62 28.23 -29.89
N ALA A 7 3.73 28.17 -29.12
CA ALA A 7 4.56 26.96 -29.07
C ALA A 7 3.85 25.82 -28.35
N THR A 8 3.13 26.11 -27.26
CA THR A 8 2.35 25.10 -26.52
C THR A 8 1.19 24.59 -27.39
N PHE A 9 0.50 25.50 -28.08
CA PHE A 9 -0.61 25.10 -28.99
C PHE A 9 -0.09 24.20 -30.11
N LEU A 10 1.04 24.56 -30.77
CA LEU A 10 1.64 23.73 -31.79
C LEU A 10 2.05 22.35 -31.28
N LEU A 11 2.65 22.29 -30.09
CA LEU A 11 3.03 21.01 -29.46
C LEU A 11 1.80 20.13 -29.21
N THR A 12 0.74 20.68 -28.67
CA THR A 12 -0.52 19.96 -28.44
C THR A 12 -1.09 19.42 -29.75
N LEU A 13 -1.08 20.22 -30.80
CA LEU A 13 -1.58 19.81 -32.12
C LEU A 13 -0.73 18.67 -32.73
N ILE A 14 0.59 18.71 -32.56
CA ILE A 14 1.50 17.64 -33.00
C ILE A 14 1.19 16.36 -32.21
N VAL A 15 1.05 16.43 -30.87
CA VAL A 15 0.76 15.27 -30.02
C VAL A 15 -0.56 14.62 -30.45
N VAL A 16 -1.63 15.42 -30.61
CA VAL A 16 -2.94 14.92 -31.08
C VAL A 16 -2.82 14.29 -32.48
N GLY A 17 -2.09 14.90 -33.38
CA GLY A 17 -1.86 14.36 -34.72
C GLY A 17 -1.10 13.03 -34.71
N VAL A 18 -0.09 12.89 -33.85
CA VAL A 18 0.64 11.62 -33.67
C VAL A 18 -0.25 10.54 -33.06
N LEU A 19 -1.05 10.86 -32.06
CA LEU A 19 -2.00 9.91 -31.45
C LEU A 19 -3.06 9.44 -32.45
N MET A 20 -3.61 10.35 -33.26
CA MET A 20 -4.52 9.99 -34.36
C MET A 20 -3.81 9.10 -35.40
N GLY A 21 -2.58 9.43 -35.78
CA GLY A 21 -1.80 8.59 -36.69
C GLY A 21 -1.58 7.18 -36.16
N LEU A 22 -1.25 7.05 -34.88
CA LEU A 22 -1.08 5.76 -34.22
C LEU A 22 -2.37 4.94 -34.16
N TYR A 23 -3.53 5.59 -34.05
CA TYR A 23 -4.83 4.93 -34.05
C TYR A 23 -5.13 4.22 -35.38
N PHE A 24 -4.75 4.82 -36.52
CA PHE A 24 -4.98 4.27 -37.85
C PHE A 24 -3.91 3.25 -38.30
N LEU A 25 -2.87 3.01 -37.52
CA LEU A 25 -1.84 2.03 -37.87
C LEU A 25 -2.44 0.60 -37.84
N PRO A 26 -2.15 -0.21 -38.87
CA PRO A 26 -2.50 -1.63 -38.84
C PRO A 26 -1.74 -2.34 -37.71
N SER A 27 -2.29 -3.47 -37.26
CA SER A 27 -1.64 -4.30 -36.23
C SER A 27 -0.25 -4.73 -36.70
N MET A 28 0.78 -4.22 -36.02
CA MET A 28 2.18 -4.55 -36.31
C MET A 28 2.69 -5.57 -35.28
N SER A 29 3.55 -6.48 -35.71
CA SER A 29 4.25 -7.38 -34.81
C SER A 29 5.75 -7.09 -34.84
N VAL A 30 6.37 -7.01 -33.68
CA VAL A 30 7.82 -6.84 -33.52
C VAL A 30 8.36 -8.07 -32.78
N GLY A 31 9.30 -8.78 -33.43
CA GLY A 31 9.88 -9.97 -32.83
C GLY A 31 8.89 -11.12 -32.56
N GLY A 32 7.86 -11.26 -33.38
CA GLY A 32 6.83 -12.32 -33.24
C GLY A 32 5.77 -12.06 -32.17
N LYS A 33 5.80 -10.90 -31.51
CA LYS A 33 4.75 -10.49 -30.56
C LYS A 33 3.92 -9.37 -31.18
N PRO A 34 2.57 -9.50 -31.21
CA PRO A 34 1.71 -8.43 -31.68
C PRO A 34 1.78 -7.23 -30.73
N LEU A 35 1.95 -6.04 -31.30
CA LEU A 35 1.83 -4.80 -30.53
C LEU A 35 0.38 -4.59 -30.13
N ARG A 36 0.17 -4.28 -28.84
CA ARG A 36 -1.17 -4.01 -28.33
C ARG A 36 -1.75 -2.76 -29.00
N LYS A 37 -2.87 -2.91 -29.66
CA LYS A 37 -3.61 -1.79 -30.25
C LYS A 37 -4.25 -1.01 -29.11
N VAL A 38 -3.93 0.27 -28.99
CA VAL A 38 -4.56 1.16 -28.01
C VAL A 38 -5.84 1.70 -28.64
N ASP A 39 -6.98 1.39 -28.07
CA ASP A 39 -8.25 2.00 -28.44
C ASP A 39 -8.49 3.24 -27.58
N LEU A 40 -8.30 4.41 -28.17
CA LEU A 40 -8.46 5.70 -27.48
C LEU A 40 -9.94 6.03 -27.13
N LEU A 41 -10.88 5.25 -27.67
CA LEU A 41 -12.31 5.46 -27.47
C LEU A 41 -12.96 4.31 -26.68
N ALA A 42 -12.17 3.38 -26.14
CA ALA A 42 -12.68 2.25 -25.41
C ALA A 42 -13.58 2.65 -24.23
N ASP A 43 -13.18 3.71 -23.51
CA ASP A 43 -13.94 4.20 -22.35
C ASP A 43 -15.23 4.95 -22.69
N ILE A 44 -15.42 5.30 -23.98
CA ILE A 44 -16.58 6.10 -24.44
C ILE A 44 -17.58 5.24 -25.22
N ARG A 45 -17.15 4.08 -25.70
CA ARG A 45 -18.05 3.17 -26.42
C ARG A 45 -18.94 2.44 -25.43
N PRO A 46 -20.27 2.44 -25.64
CA PRO A 46 -21.11 1.52 -24.90
C PRO A 46 -20.68 0.09 -25.25
N ASP A 47 -20.53 -0.76 -24.22
CA ASP A 47 -20.24 -2.19 -24.40
C ASP A 47 -21.36 -2.80 -25.28
N VAL A 48 -21.05 -3.06 -26.53
CA VAL A 48 -21.90 -3.89 -27.39
C VAL A 48 -21.52 -5.32 -27.04
N GLU A 49 -22.38 -6.01 -26.30
CA GLU A 49 -22.27 -7.45 -26.11
C GLU A 49 -22.32 -8.13 -27.48
N GLU A 50 -21.17 -8.52 -28.01
CA GLU A 50 -21.11 -9.45 -29.15
C GLU A 50 -21.59 -10.82 -28.64
N GLU A 51 -22.79 -11.22 -29.04
CA GLU A 51 -23.24 -12.61 -28.96
C GLU A 51 -22.33 -13.46 -29.83
N VAL A 52 -21.31 -14.05 -29.24
CA VAL A 52 -20.54 -15.13 -29.89
C VAL A 52 -21.36 -16.43 -29.77
N CYS A 53 -22.10 -16.76 -30.83
CA CYS A 53 -22.59 -18.09 -31.07
C CYS A 53 -21.38 -18.96 -31.43
N ASP A 54 -20.88 -19.81 -30.53
CA ASP A 54 -20.42 -21.17 -30.96
C ASP A 54 -20.23 -22.16 -29.80
N SER A 55 -20.85 -23.31 -30.02
CA SER A 55 -20.45 -24.72 -29.73
C SER A 55 -20.12 -25.13 -28.29
N ASP A 56 -21.04 -25.86 -27.68
CA ASP A 56 -20.83 -27.01 -26.76
C ASP A 56 -19.78 -26.89 -25.66
N THR A 57 -19.81 -25.79 -24.95
CA THR A 57 -19.22 -25.71 -23.61
C THR A 57 -20.36 -25.47 -22.62
N ILE A 58 -20.43 -26.28 -21.56
CA ILE A 58 -21.38 -26.10 -20.46
C ILE A 58 -21.22 -24.64 -19.97
N VAL A 59 -22.10 -23.78 -20.42
CA VAL A 59 -22.13 -22.35 -20.00
C VAL A 59 -22.62 -22.36 -18.56
N LEU A 60 -21.68 -22.26 -17.63
CA LEU A 60 -22.03 -21.83 -16.29
C LEU A 60 -22.73 -20.45 -16.44
N PRO A 61 -23.93 -20.28 -15.87
CA PRO A 61 -24.61 -19.02 -15.95
C PRO A 61 -23.65 -17.91 -15.45
N PRO A 62 -23.58 -16.75 -16.12
CA PRO A 62 -22.72 -15.66 -15.69
C PRO A 62 -23.04 -15.36 -14.23
N PRO A 63 -22.02 -15.09 -13.40
CA PRO A 63 -22.24 -14.77 -12.01
C PRO A 63 -23.25 -13.61 -11.94
N VAL A 64 -24.39 -13.88 -11.33
CA VAL A 64 -25.44 -12.87 -11.17
C VAL A 64 -24.81 -11.72 -10.41
N LYS A 65 -24.61 -10.57 -11.08
CA LYS A 65 -24.13 -9.36 -10.41
C LYS A 65 -25.08 -9.06 -9.26
N PRO A 66 -24.60 -8.89 -8.02
CA PRO A 66 -25.49 -8.61 -6.91
C PRO A 66 -26.26 -7.33 -7.21
N ILE A 67 -27.58 -7.38 -7.05
CA ILE A 67 -28.43 -6.20 -7.19
C ILE A 67 -28.11 -5.30 -5.99
N PHE A 68 -27.43 -4.20 -6.24
CA PHE A 68 -27.15 -3.20 -5.23
C PHE A 68 -28.47 -2.53 -4.82
N VAL A 69 -28.83 -2.65 -3.55
CA VAL A 69 -29.96 -1.93 -2.95
C VAL A 69 -29.36 -0.80 -2.12
N ASP A 70 -29.50 0.44 -2.61
CA ASP A 70 -29.07 1.60 -1.86
C ASP A 70 -29.97 1.78 -0.62
N THR A 71 -29.41 1.42 0.54
CA THR A 71 -30.07 1.61 1.85
C THR A 71 -29.57 2.84 2.58
N CYS A 72 -28.76 3.66 1.91
CA CYS A 72 -28.18 4.86 2.50
C CYS A 72 -29.20 5.95 2.73
N LYS A 73 -29.03 6.67 3.84
CA LYS A 73 -29.78 7.90 4.11
C LYS A 73 -29.29 9.01 3.22
N THR A 74 -30.20 9.84 2.73
CA THR A 74 -29.88 11.02 1.93
C THR A 74 -28.82 11.89 2.62
N GLY A 75 -27.76 12.24 1.91
CA GLY A 75 -26.66 13.07 2.41
C GLY A 75 -25.53 12.30 3.15
N ILE A 76 -25.58 10.98 3.18
CA ILE A 76 -24.52 10.13 3.75
C ILE A 76 -23.91 9.29 2.61
N THR A 77 -22.60 9.34 2.47
CA THR A 77 -21.86 8.40 1.61
C THR A 77 -21.68 7.09 2.36
N CYS A 78 -22.25 6.02 1.86
CA CYS A 78 -22.14 4.70 2.45
C CYS A 78 -21.04 3.88 1.79
N ILE A 79 -20.54 2.87 2.50
CA ILE A 79 -19.69 1.83 1.93
C ILE A 79 -20.59 0.85 1.18
N GLU A 80 -20.36 0.72 -0.11
CA GLU A 80 -21.06 -0.23 -0.96
C GLU A 80 -20.47 -1.64 -0.78
N ASP A 81 -21.33 -2.63 -0.60
CA ASP A 81 -20.92 -4.02 -0.43
C ASP A 81 -21.27 -4.84 -1.67
N TYR A 82 -20.25 -5.18 -2.45
CA TYR A 82 -20.37 -5.97 -3.67
C TYR A 82 -20.01 -7.46 -3.47
N SER A 83 -19.94 -7.92 -2.22
CA SER A 83 -19.47 -9.28 -1.92
C SER A 83 -20.35 -10.37 -2.50
N ASP A 84 -21.66 -10.28 -2.26
CA ASP A 84 -22.68 -11.19 -2.77
C ASP A 84 -24.10 -10.60 -2.57
N SER A 85 -25.12 -11.37 -2.94
CA SER A 85 -26.52 -10.96 -2.76
C SER A 85 -26.96 -10.77 -1.30
N THR A 86 -26.17 -11.25 -0.33
CA THR A 86 -26.45 -11.07 1.11
C THR A 86 -25.82 -9.81 1.68
N MET A 87 -24.95 -9.14 0.92
CA MET A 87 -24.22 -7.92 1.30
C MET A 87 -23.56 -8.03 2.68
N ARG A 88 -22.83 -9.12 2.93
CA ARG A 88 -22.19 -9.42 4.22
C ARG A 88 -20.66 -9.40 4.16
N GLY A 89 -20.06 -8.82 3.14
CA GLY A 89 -18.60 -8.74 2.99
C GLY A 89 -17.90 -8.08 4.18
N MET A 90 -18.53 -7.07 4.77
CA MET A 90 -18.01 -6.36 5.93
C MET A 90 -18.33 -7.01 7.29
N LYS A 91 -19.13 -8.10 7.33
CA LYS A 91 -19.57 -8.73 8.57
C LYS A 91 -18.41 -9.10 9.49
N HIS A 92 -17.41 -9.79 8.94
CA HIS A 92 -16.24 -10.22 9.72
C HIS A 92 -15.47 -9.02 10.31
N PHE A 93 -15.33 -7.96 9.55
CA PHE A 93 -14.68 -6.73 9.99
C PHE A 93 -15.44 -6.08 11.16
N TYR A 94 -16.74 -5.92 11.06
CA TYR A 94 -17.55 -5.36 12.14
C TYR A 94 -17.56 -6.24 13.38
N GLU A 95 -17.61 -7.56 13.24
CA GLU A 95 -17.49 -8.49 14.35
C GLU A 95 -16.12 -8.40 15.03
N ALA A 96 -15.05 -8.22 14.27
CA ALA A 96 -13.71 -8.03 14.80
C ALA A 96 -13.59 -6.70 15.57
N LEU A 97 -14.11 -5.60 15.01
CA LEU A 97 -14.13 -4.29 15.67
C LEU A 97 -14.94 -4.32 16.97
N SER A 98 -16.11 -4.95 16.98
CA SER A 98 -16.95 -5.04 18.18
C SER A 98 -16.27 -5.76 19.35
N LYS A 99 -15.34 -6.66 19.06
CA LYS A 99 -14.60 -7.47 20.02
C LYS A 99 -13.19 -6.95 20.32
N VAL A 100 -12.73 -5.90 19.65
CA VAL A 100 -11.31 -5.46 19.70
C VAL A 100 -10.83 -5.18 21.12
N LYS A 101 -11.69 -4.56 21.97
CA LYS A 101 -11.36 -4.25 23.37
C LYS A 101 -11.15 -5.50 24.25
N THR A 102 -11.73 -6.63 23.87
CA THR A 102 -11.62 -7.91 24.59
C THR A 102 -10.61 -8.87 24.01
N MET A 103 -10.32 -8.77 22.72
CA MET A 103 -9.41 -9.70 22.02
C MET A 103 -7.94 -9.53 22.38
N LYS A 104 -7.53 -8.42 22.98
CA LYS A 104 -6.13 -8.07 23.30
C LYS A 104 -5.17 -8.19 22.10
N ARG A 105 -5.68 -8.01 20.91
CA ARG A 105 -4.91 -7.99 19.65
C ARG A 105 -5.51 -6.96 18.69
N PRO A 106 -4.70 -6.32 17.85
CA PRO A 106 -5.20 -5.33 16.90
C PRO A 106 -6.04 -5.97 15.79
N VAL A 107 -7.04 -5.25 15.33
CA VAL A 107 -7.70 -5.54 14.05
C VAL A 107 -6.79 -5.02 12.94
N ARG A 108 -6.42 -5.89 12.01
CA ARG A 108 -5.54 -5.55 10.88
C ARG A 108 -6.38 -5.22 9.66
N ILE A 109 -6.11 -4.07 9.06
CA ILE A 109 -6.78 -3.59 7.86
C ILE A 109 -5.72 -3.44 6.78
N ALA A 110 -5.87 -4.15 5.65
CA ALA A 110 -5.09 -3.91 4.45
C ALA A 110 -5.86 -2.92 3.58
N TYR A 111 -5.30 -1.75 3.39
CA TYR A 111 -5.89 -0.69 2.59
C TYR A 111 -5.04 -0.49 1.33
N PHE A 112 -5.66 -0.63 0.16
CA PHE A 112 -5.00 -0.52 -1.12
C PHE A 112 -5.41 0.78 -1.81
N GLY A 113 -4.46 1.42 -2.49
CA GLY A 113 -4.68 2.66 -3.21
C GLY A 113 -3.40 3.18 -3.83
N ASP A 114 -3.38 4.45 -4.12
CA ASP A 114 -2.27 5.16 -4.74
C ASP A 114 -1.26 5.74 -3.72
N SER A 115 -0.47 6.72 -4.15
CA SER A 115 0.53 7.39 -3.31
C SER A 115 -0.03 8.10 -2.07
N PHE A 116 -1.33 8.45 -2.05
CA PHE A 116 -1.98 9.01 -0.85
C PHE A 116 -2.09 7.98 0.27
N ILE A 117 -2.22 6.70 -0.08
CA ILE A 117 -2.21 5.60 0.88
C ILE A 117 -0.78 5.31 1.35
N GLU A 118 0.17 5.25 0.43
CA GLU A 118 1.58 4.95 0.74
C GLU A 118 2.18 5.98 1.71
N ALA A 119 1.84 7.27 1.53
CA ALA A 119 2.29 8.35 2.40
C ALA A 119 1.47 8.55 3.67
N ASP A 120 0.51 7.70 3.99
CA ASP A 120 -0.45 7.87 5.10
C ASP A 120 -1.31 9.18 5.03
N ILE A 121 -1.40 9.82 3.89
CA ILE A 121 -2.15 11.09 3.77
C ILE A 121 -3.62 10.86 4.05
N PHE A 122 -4.17 9.78 3.50
CA PHE A 122 -5.57 9.39 3.72
C PHE A 122 -5.74 8.49 4.96
N THR A 123 -4.85 7.51 5.12
CA THR A 123 -4.98 6.48 6.15
C THR A 123 -4.70 6.99 7.55
N ALA A 124 -4.02 8.12 7.70
CA ALA A 124 -3.80 8.76 9.00
C ALA A 124 -5.13 9.11 9.69
N ASP A 125 -6.01 9.83 9.00
CA ASP A 125 -7.30 10.26 9.55
C ASP A 125 -8.21 9.07 9.82
N LEU A 126 -8.28 8.11 8.90
CA LEU A 126 -9.05 6.87 9.10
C LEU A 126 -8.57 6.11 10.35
N ARG A 127 -7.28 5.98 10.53
CA ARG A 127 -6.68 5.32 11.68
C ARG A 127 -6.97 6.07 12.98
N GLU A 128 -6.82 7.39 12.98
CA GLU A 128 -7.12 8.24 14.13
C GLU A 128 -8.59 8.07 14.57
N MET A 129 -9.53 8.13 13.64
CA MET A 129 -10.96 7.95 13.91
C MET A 129 -11.28 6.57 14.49
N LEU A 130 -10.70 5.50 13.91
CA LEU A 130 -10.86 4.14 14.42
C LEU A 130 -10.23 3.96 15.81
N GLN A 131 -9.08 4.56 16.05
CA GLN A 131 -8.41 4.51 17.36
C GLN A 131 -9.14 5.33 18.43
N GLN A 132 -9.80 6.42 18.05
CA GLN A 132 -10.65 7.19 18.96
C GLN A 132 -11.87 6.39 19.41
N GLU A 133 -12.52 5.70 18.49
CA GLU A 133 -13.73 4.94 18.77
C GLU A 133 -13.43 3.60 19.49
N PHE A 134 -12.49 2.86 18.97
CA PHE A 134 -12.21 1.49 19.41
C PHE A 134 -11.01 1.35 20.35
N GLY A 135 -10.25 2.41 20.54
CA GLY A 135 -9.00 2.40 21.30
C GLY A 135 -7.80 1.98 20.46
N GLY A 136 -6.62 2.04 21.07
CA GLY A 136 -5.34 1.77 20.43
C GLY A 136 -4.56 3.04 20.12
N CYS A 137 -3.36 2.87 19.59
CA CYS A 137 -2.43 3.92 19.22
C CYS A 137 -1.43 3.43 18.17
N GLY A 138 -0.56 4.32 17.71
CA GLY A 138 0.53 4.03 16.79
C GLY A 138 0.14 4.03 15.32
N VAL A 139 1.16 4.05 14.48
CA VAL A 139 1.03 4.30 13.03
C VAL A 139 0.88 3.03 12.18
N GLY A 140 0.89 1.86 12.80
CA GLY A 140 0.82 0.58 12.09
C GLY A 140 2.11 0.23 11.36
N TYR A 141 1.99 -0.33 10.16
CA TYR A 141 3.14 -0.75 9.36
C TYR A 141 3.94 0.45 8.82
N VAL A 142 5.26 0.36 8.97
CA VAL A 142 6.23 1.30 8.38
C VAL A 142 7.29 0.47 7.65
N PRO A 143 7.54 0.71 6.35
CA PRO A 143 8.61 0.02 5.63
C PRO A 143 9.98 0.45 6.17
N VAL A 144 10.99 -0.39 6.00
CA VAL A 144 12.37 -0.11 6.45
C VAL A 144 12.93 1.14 5.76
N THR A 145 12.68 1.30 4.46
CA THR A 145 12.99 2.53 3.73
C THR A 145 11.77 2.99 2.94
N SER A 146 11.68 4.28 2.64
CA SER A 146 10.62 4.82 1.81
C SER A 146 11.10 6.07 1.07
N SER A 147 10.97 6.09 -0.24
CA SER A 147 11.30 7.26 -1.07
C SER A 147 10.42 8.46 -0.77
N ILE A 148 9.25 8.24 -0.20
CA ILE A 148 8.28 9.28 0.16
C ILE A 148 8.23 9.57 1.66
N SER A 149 9.21 9.11 2.44
CA SER A 149 9.27 9.31 3.90
C SER A 149 9.12 10.77 4.33
N GLY A 150 9.59 11.72 3.52
CA GLY A 150 9.47 13.16 3.79
C GLY A 150 8.04 13.71 3.69
N TYR A 151 7.14 13.01 3.01
CA TYR A 151 5.73 13.41 2.84
C TYR A 151 4.80 12.77 3.88
N ARG A 152 5.28 11.79 4.64
CA ARG A 152 4.48 11.06 5.60
C ARG A 152 4.15 11.91 6.84
N PRO A 153 2.88 12.22 7.12
CA PRO A 153 2.52 13.09 8.22
C PRO A 153 2.56 12.42 9.59
N THR A 154 2.53 11.09 9.65
CA THR A 154 2.33 10.31 10.88
C THR A 154 3.63 10.00 11.61
N VAL A 155 4.73 9.87 10.90
CA VAL A 155 6.03 9.49 11.47
C VAL A 155 7.18 10.19 10.74
N ARG A 156 8.14 10.71 11.48
CA ARG A 156 9.45 11.07 10.92
C ARG A 156 10.25 9.80 10.78
N HIS A 157 10.77 9.58 9.59
CA HIS A 157 11.46 8.36 9.21
C HIS A 157 12.80 8.69 8.60
N THR A 158 13.87 8.27 9.25
CA THR A 158 15.24 8.36 8.74
C THR A 158 15.85 6.97 8.71
N PHE A 159 16.67 6.71 7.73
CA PHE A 159 17.27 5.40 7.50
C PHE A 159 18.58 5.54 6.70
N GLY A 160 19.42 4.53 6.79
CA GLY A 160 20.66 4.45 6.01
C GLY A 160 21.19 3.03 5.97
N GLY A 161 22.08 2.75 5.02
CA GLY A 161 22.75 1.45 4.88
C GLY A 161 21.87 0.32 4.33
N TRP A 162 20.73 0.62 3.70
CA TRP A 162 19.82 -0.37 3.11
C TRP A 162 19.88 -0.36 1.58
N SER A 163 19.68 -1.53 1.00
CA SER A 163 19.37 -1.72 -0.42
C SER A 163 17.90 -2.08 -0.55
N SER A 164 17.14 -1.26 -1.25
CA SER A 164 15.70 -1.43 -1.43
C SER A 164 15.40 -2.01 -2.81
N HIS A 165 14.47 -2.96 -2.87
CA HIS A 165 13.94 -3.57 -4.08
C HIS A 165 12.43 -3.47 -4.07
N SER A 166 11.85 -3.10 -5.20
CA SER A 166 10.43 -2.83 -5.35
C SER A 166 9.83 -3.71 -6.45
N SER A 167 8.56 -4.06 -6.32
CA SER A 167 7.79 -4.73 -7.36
C SER A 167 7.72 -3.94 -8.67
N ASN A 168 8.06 -2.65 -8.63
CA ASN A 168 8.17 -1.79 -9.81
C ASN A 168 9.55 -1.87 -10.49
N ASP A 169 10.53 -2.53 -9.88
CA ASP A 169 11.85 -2.71 -10.46
C ASP A 169 11.76 -3.62 -11.70
N SER A 170 12.28 -3.16 -12.81
CA SER A 170 12.18 -3.87 -14.09
C SER A 170 13.04 -5.13 -14.18
N VAL A 171 14.07 -5.25 -13.34
CA VAL A 171 15.05 -6.35 -13.37
C VAL A 171 15.42 -6.79 -11.96
N GLY A 172 15.40 -8.11 -11.73
CA GLY A 172 15.98 -8.71 -10.52
C GLY A 172 15.10 -8.67 -9.28
N PHE A 173 13.81 -8.31 -9.41
CA PHE A 173 12.88 -8.39 -8.29
C PHE A 173 12.46 -9.83 -8.00
N ASP A 174 12.70 -10.29 -6.77
CA ASP A 174 12.28 -11.62 -6.31
C ASP A 174 10.95 -11.53 -5.54
N LYS A 175 9.87 -11.95 -6.19
CA LYS A 175 8.51 -11.93 -5.61
C LYS A 175 8.36 -12.75 -4.34
N MET A 176 9.24 -13.74 -4.10
CA MET A 176 9.19 -14.57 -2.90
C MET A 176 9.77 -13.89 -1.65
N GLN A 177 10.49 -12.79 -1.84
CA GLN A 177 11.10 -12.03 -0.74
C GLN A 177 10.30 -10.78 -0.38
N GLN A 178 9.31 -10.41 -1.17
CA GLN A 178 8.54 -9.19 -0.93
C GLN A 178 7.73 -9.26 0.37
N ASP A 179 7.66 -8.13 1.03
CA ASP A 179 6.76 -7.90 2.15
C ASP A 179 5.34 -7.46 1.67
N ILE A 180 4.48 -7.07 2.61
CA ILE A 180 3.11 -6.62 2.33
C ILE A 180 3.06 -5.35 1.46
N SER A 181 4.13 -4.55 1.42
CA SER A 181 4.22 -3.33 0.60
C SER A 181 4.75 -3.58 -0.81
N GLY A 182 5.04 -4.83 -1.17
CA GLY A 182 5.67 -5.17 -2.44
C GLY A 182 7.15 -4.79 -2.52
N HIS A 183 7.81 -4.68 -1.36
CA HIS A 183 9.23 -4.37 -1.25
C HIS A 183 9.97 -5.46 -0.48
N TYR A 184 11.29 -5.49 -0.63
CA TYR A 184 12.21 -6.13 0.30
C TYR A 184 13.50 -5.33 0.40
N PHE A 185 14.22 -5.55 1.51
CA PHE A 185 15.36 -4.73 1.89
C PHE A 185 16.51 -5.61 2.33
N PHE A 186 17.72 -5.27 1.91
CA PHE A 186 18.94 -5.89 2.43
C PHE A 186 19.73 -4.87 3.23
N SER A 187 20.12 -5.27 4.44
CA SER A 187 21.00 -4.47 5.30
C SER A 187 22.45 -4.55 4.81
N ARG A 188 23.15 -3.44 4.95
CA ARG A 188 24.63 -3.38 4.92
C ARG A 188 25.12 -3.19 6.35
N GLU A 189 26.41 -3.33 6.55
CA GLU A 189 27.02 -3.02 7.84
C GLU A 189 26.70 -1.58 8.26
N GLY A 190 26.25 -1.40 9.52
CA GLY A 190 25.81 -0.11 10.04
C GLY A 190 24.48 0.38 9.46
N ALA A 191 23.65 -0.52 8.93
CA ALA A 191 22.30 -0.15 8.50
C ALA A 191 21.44 0.22 9.70
N TYR A 192 20.68 1.31 9.57
CA TYR A 192 19.80 1.78 10.64
C TYR A 192 18.46 2.27 10.12
N VAL A 193 17.46 2.24 10.98
CA VAL A 193 16.14 2.87 10.80
C VAL A 193 15.78 3.61 12.06
N GLN A 194 15.40 4.86 11.95
CA GLN A 194 14.93 5.68 13.05
C GLN A 194 13.52 6.17 12.77
N LEU A 195 12.63 5.92 13.70
CA LEU A 195 11.22 6.30 13.63
C LEU A 195 10.89 7.23 14.80
N LYS A 196 10.22 8.34 14.52
CA LYS A 196 9.72 9.27 15.53
C LYS A 196 8.28 9.62 15.23
N GLY A 197 7.38 9.30 16.15
CA GLY A 197 5.97 9.67 16.07
C GLY A 197 5.78 11.19 15.99
N GLN A 198 4.67 11.61 15.40
CA GLN A 198 4.29 13.01 15.25
C GLN A 198 2.86 13.23 15.73
N SER A 199 2.69 14.06 16.76
CA SER A 199 1.37 14.45 17.30
C SER A 199 0.72 15.61 16.56
N LYS A 200 1.43 16.23 15.61
CA LYS A 200 0.95 17.43 14.90
C LYS A 200 -0.39 17.24 14.20
N TYR A 201 -0.64 16.06 13.66
CA TYR A 201 -1.82 15.76 12.83
C TYR A 201 -2.82 14.87 13.55
N ALA A 202 -2.36 14.00 14.46
CA ALA A 202 -3.22 13.07 15.16
C ALA A 202 -2.59 12.68 16.51
N SER A 203 -3.34 12.83 17.60
CA SER A 203 -2.80 12.69 18.96
C SER A 203 -2.44 11.27 19.35
N ARG A 204 -3.07 10.26 18.71
CA ARG A 204 -2.84 8.84 19.04
C ARG A 204 -1.77 8.19 18.17
N LEU A 205 -1.32 8.85 17.10
CA LEU A 205 -0.35 8.31 16.17
C LEU A 205 1.11 8.51 16.62
N ASP A 206 1.36 9.41 17.55
CA ASP A 206 2.69 9.64 18.12
C ASP A 206 3.03 8.70 19.28
N THR A 207 2.06 7.95 19.77
CA THR A 207 2.24 6.99 20.85
C THR A 207 2.36 5.58 20.29
N CYS A 208 3.37 4.84 20.72
CA CYS A 208 3.59 3.45 20.34
C CYS A 208 3.86 2.63 21.59
N GLU A 209 3.07 1.58 21.83
CA GLU A 209 3.28 0.68 22.96
C GLU A 209 4.23 -0.46 22.62
N VAL A 210 4.17 -0.92 21.37
CA VAL A 210 4.98 -2.04 20.88
C VAL A 210 5.48 -1.72 19.48
N SER A 211 6.76 -1.86 19.25
CA SER A 211 7.37 -1.87 17.93
C SER A 211 7.93 -3.25 17.63
N THR A 212 7.58 -3.81 16.48
CA THR A 212 8.05 -5.13 16.07
C THR A 212 8.78 -5.03 14.74
N PHE A 213 10.03 -5.44 14.73
CA PHE A 213 10.84 -5.52 13.52
C PHE A 213 10.80 -6.94 12.98
N TYR A 214 10.35 -7.10 11.72
CA TYR A 214 10.27 -8.38 11.03
C TYR A 214 11.38 -8.48 10.00
N PHE A 215 12.10 -9.61 10.01
CA PHE A 215 13.19 -9.86 9.07
C PHE A 215 13.33 -11.35 8.76
N LEU A 216 13.95 -11.63 7.63
CA LEU A 216 14.33 -12.98 7.23
C LEU A 216 15.83 -13.14 7.46
N ASN A 217 16.21 -14.07 8.31
CA ASN A 217 17.61 -14.35 8.64
C ASN A 217 17.96 -15.78 8.22
N LYS A 218 18.99 -15.91 7.37
CA LYS A 218 19.52 -17.21 6.92
C LYS A 218 20.83 -17.61 7.63
N GLY A 219 21.36 -16.76 8.48
CA GLY A 219 22.63 -16.96 9.15
C GLY A 219 22.61 -16.43 10.58
N PHE A 220 23.38 -15.39 10.86
CA PHE A 220 23.40 -14.67 12.12
C PHE A 220 23.01 -13.22 11.88
N ALA A 221 22.16 -12.68 12.72
CA ALA A 221 21.82 -11.26 12.73
C ALA A 221 21.94 -10.70 14.14
N ALA A 222 22.51 -9.52 14.26
CA ALA A 222 22.54 -8.73 15.47
C ALA A 222 21.71 -7.45 15.23
N VAL A 223 20.66 -7.26 16.00
CA VAL A 223 19.78 -6.08 15.92
C VAL A 223 19.91 -5.31 17.22
N ARG A 224 20.36 -4.06 17.14
CA ARG A 224 20.42 -3.18 18.29
C ARG A 224 19.24 -2.20 18.22
N SER A 225 18.45 -2.18 19.27
CA SER A 225 17.37 -1.19 19.41
C SER A 225 17.71 -0.14 20.45
N LYS A 226 17.30 1.08 20.18
CA LYS A 226 17.43 2.19 21.11
C LYS A 226 16.09 2.95 21.16
N VAL A 227 15.59 3.15 22.34
CA VAL A 227 14.28 3.77 22.58
C VAL A 227 14.44 5.05 23.38
N ASN A 228 13.79 6.12 22.96
CA ASN A 228 13.63 7.38 23.72
C ASN A 228 14.95 7.95 24.29
N ASN A 229 15.96 8.13 23.48
CA ASN A 229 17.25 8.68 23.93
C ASN A 229 17.95 7.87 25.05
N ALA A 230 17.65 6.58 25.17
CA ALA A 230 18.40 5.72 26.09
C ALA A 230 19.91 5.83 25.80
N ALA A 231 20.74 5.81 26.85
CA ALA A 231 22.19 5.91 26.67
C ALA A 231 22.76 4.69 25.93
N GLU A 232 22.19 3.51 26.19
CA GLU A 232 22.56 2.24 25.57
C GLU A 232 21.36 1.60 24.90
N GLY A 233 21.62 0.92 23.78
CA GLY A 233 20.60 0.13 23.08
C GLY A 233 20.63 -1.32 23.56
N GLU A 234 19.47 -1.97 23.48
CA GLU A 234 19.34 -3.41 23.73
C GLU A 234 19.80 -4.18 22.48
N LEU A 235 20.72 -5.13 22.67
CA LEU A 235 21.22 -5.97 21.59
C LEU A 235 20.48 -7.30 21.59
N HIS A 236 19.91 -7.65 20.44
CA HIS A 236 19.31 -8.95 20.18
C HIS A 236 20.14 -9.68 19.13
N GLU A 237 20.60 -10.87 19.49
CA GLU A 237 21.35 -11.75 18.61
C GLU A 237 20.47 -12.93 18.21
N GLU A 238 20.25 -13.10 16.92
CA GLU A 238 19.34 -14.09 16.39
C GLU A 238 20.06 -15.02 15.40
N VAL A 239 19.90 -16.30 15.63
CA VAL A 239 20.38 -17.33 14.70
C VAL A 239 19.31 -17.58 13.64
N GLY A 240 19.72 -17.62 12.39
CA GLY A 240 18.81 -17.80 11.26
C GLY A 240 18.10 -19.13 11.27
N THR A 241 16.78 -19.10 11.24
CA THR A 241 15.92 -20.29 11.14
C THR A 241 15.49 -20.57 9.69
N GLY A 242 15.86 -19.68 8.76
CA GLY A 242 15.38 -19.70 7.37
C GLY A 242 13.93 -19.22 7.20
N GLY A 243 13.25 -18.87 8.29
CA GLY A 243 11.90 -18.29 8.32
C GLY A 243 11.92 -16.83 8.74
N VAL A 244 10.71 -16.23 8.75
CA VAL A 244 10.53 -14.87 9.26
C VAL A 244 10.72 -14.86 10.77
N GLN A 245 11.61 -14.00 11.23
CA GLN A 245 11.86 -13.73 12.64
C GLN A 245 11.33 -12.35 13.00
N ALA A 246 11.08 -12.13 14.29
CA ALA A 246 10.55 -10.87 14.78
C ALA A 246 11.20 -10.52 16.13
N VAL A 247 11.69 -9.29 16.22
CA VAL A 247 12.14 -8.70 17.48
C VAL A 247 11.13 -7.63 17.88
N SER A 248 10.60 -7.74 19.10
CA SER A 248 9.56 -6.84 19.61
C SER A 248 10.06 -6.07 20.82
N TYR A 249 9.76 -4.78 20.82
CA TYR A 249 10.09 -3.84 21.89
C TYR A 249 8.79 -3.32 22.51
N THR A 250 8.70 -3.35 23.84
CA THR A 250 7.53 -2.89 24.60
C THR A 250 7.84 -1.61 25.37
N HIS A 251 6.80 -0.88 25.80
CA HIS A 251 6.88 0.36 26.60
C HIS A 251 7.47 1.58 25.88
N LEU A 252 7.21 1.68 24.59
CA LEU A 252 7.58 2.84 23.80
C LEU A 252 6.62 4.00 24.06
N ARG A 253 6.93 4.89 25.01
CA ARG A 253 6.30 6.21 25.04
C ARG A 253 6.98 7.10 24.03
N ALA A 254 6.16 7.70 23.18
CA ALA A 254 6.48 8.52 22.03
C ALA A 254 7.69 9.42 22.18
N HIS A 255 8.86 9.04 21.69
CA HIS A 255 9.80 10.05 21.23
C HIS A 255 10.75 9.57 20.14
N GLU A 256 11.36 8.41 20.19
CA GLU A 256 12.21 7.91 19.11
C GLU A 256 12.52 6.42 19.27
N THR A 257 12.41 5.65 18.19
CA THR A 257 12.96 4.30 18.11
C THR A 257 14.06 4.31 17.06
N VAL A 258 15.28 3.95 17.44
CA VAL A 258 16.41 3.75 16.54
C VAL A 258 16.71 2.26 16.51
N LEU A 259 16.77 1.69 15.30
CA LEU A 259 17.20 0.31 15.05
C LEU A 259 18.50 0.39 14.24
N ASP A 260 19.60 -0.10 14.80
CA ASP A 260 20.92 -0.22 14.16
C ASP A 260 21.25 -1.66 13.79
#